data_b184ffc13a1e0d72a04b73e4ad1e2055
#
_entry.id   b184ffc13a1e0d72a04b73e4ad1e2055
#
_cell.length_a   1.000
_cell.length_b   1.000
_cell.length_c   1.000
_cell.angle_alpha   90.00
_cell.angle_beta   90.00
_cell.angle_gamma   90.00
#
_symmetry.space_group_name_H-M   'P 1'
#
loop_
_entity.id
_entity.type
_entity.pdbx_description
1 polymer ?
#
loop_
_entity_poly.entity_id
_entity_poly.type
_entity_poly.pdbx_seq_one_letter_code
_entity_poly.pdbx_strand_id
1 'polypeptide(L)'
;AASDVYKRQVQKKIVKMQSKIKKLQKEQKNIRKEIKKENNKKEALQRFYQQYPTEREATMKLRGQKITPLTKISEEDDALRNRLFSLANTFHDDQLRKIASEYVFGVRDLNFEDLLNEDDTIDLNTYLKGKYIAPTQNMQIGIKNKDQEIQKLKKQIKEEKKTRFFDPKNVNSISNITVDDAKKMLSGTQLYPEAEAFVKAERIHHVNAVFLMGIAAHESAWGTSRRAREDNNLTGYGVYSDSAKGINKPSKEEGLLATAETLHERYLTPGGSYYEGTSVANVNKHYCVGNEWAGAVVGYAYQLMNKLN
;
A
#
# COMPACT_ATOMS: atom_id res chain seq x y z
N ALA A 1 26.42 7.17 15.73
CA ALA A 1 25.73 8.49 15.74
C ALA A 1 25.00 8.84 14.45
N ALA A 2 25.63 8.92 13.26
CA ALA A 2 24.95 9.30 12.00
C ALA A 2 23.95 8.23 11.52
N SER A 3 24.30 6.96 11.65
CA SER A 3 23.44 5.82 11.30
C SER A 3 22.17 5.76 12.13
N ASP A 4 22.25 6.06 13.45
CA ASP A 4 21.07 6.09 14.33
C ASP A 4 20.11 7.24 13.98
N VAL A 5 20.66 8.38 13.57
CA VAL A 5 19.88 9.52 13.11
C VAL A 5 19.12 9.15 11.82
N TYR A 6 19.78 8.54 10.85
CA TYR A 6 19.16 8.08 9.59
C TYR A 6 18.03 7.07 9.84
N LYS A 7 18.27 6.07 10.69
CA LYS A 7 17.23 5.06 11.03
C LYS A 7 16.03 5.67 11.73
N ARG A 8 16.25 6.60 12.65
CA ARG A 8 15.16 7.34 13.29
C ARG A 8 14.37 8.15 12.26
N GLN A 9 15.04 8.72 11.26
CA GLN A 9 14.37 9.46 10.17
C GLN A 9 13.55 8.53 9.30
N VAL A 10 14.08 7.38 8.87
CA VAL A 10 13.36 6.35 8.09
C VAL A 10 12.15 5.84 8.88
N GLN A 11 12.32 5.52 10.16
CA GLN A 11 11.23 5.07 11.03
C GLN A 11 10.14 6.15 11.17
N LYS A 12 10.50 7.42 11.34
CA LYS A 12 9.56 8.55 11.39
C LYS A 12 8.77 8.68 10.08
N LYS A 13 9.43 8.51 8.92
CA LYS A 13 8.77 8.52 7.61
C LYS A 13 7.76 7.38 7.50
N ILE A 14 8.13 6.15 7.87
CA ILE A 14 7.25 4.99 7.85
C ILE A 14 6.02 5.22 8.72
N VAL A 15 6.19 5.68 9.95
CA VAL A 15 5.08 5.99 10.88
C VAL A 15 4.15 7.05 10.29
N LYS A 16 4.70 8.11 9.67
CA LYS A 16 3.90 9.15 9.01
C LYS A 16 3.08 8.60 7.85
N MET A 17 3.68 7.75 7.01
CA MET A 17 2.99 7.10 5.89
C MET A 17 1.88 6.14 6.38
N GLN A 18 2.14 5.35 7.43
CA GLN A 18 1.14 4.47 8.05
C GLN A 18 -0.04 5.25 8.63
N SER A 19 0.23 6.38 9.30
CA SER A 19 -0.81 7.28 9.81
C SER A 19 -1.68 7.82 8.67
N LYS A 20 -1.05 8.24 7.55
CA LYS A 20 -1.76 8.71 6.36
C LYS A 20 -2.64 7.61 5.76
N ILE A 21 -2.16 6.37 5.67
CA ILE A 21 -2.95 5.22 5.20
C ILE A 21 -4.19 5.03 6.09
N LYS A 22 -4.03 5.03 7.42
CA LYS A 22 -5.16 4.88 8.36
C LYS A 22 -6.20 5.98 8.16
N LYS A 23 -5.77 7.23 7.94
CA LYS A 23 -6.66 8.36 7.65
C LYS A 23 -7.44 8.13 6.36
N LEU A 24 -6.78 7.77 5.26
CA LEU A 24 -7.41 7.49 3.96
C LEU A 24 -8.42 6.33 4.05
N GLN A 25 -8.08 5.26 4.77
CA GLN A 25 -8.99 4.12 5.00
C GLN A 25 -10.23 4.52 5.80
N LYS A 26 -10.09 5.40 6.81
CA LYS A 26 -11.23 5.93 7.56
C LYS A 26 -12.14 6.77 6.66
N GLU A 27 -11.56 7.63 5.84
CA GLU A 27 -12.31 8.44 4.86
C GLU A 27 -13.06 7.56 3.86
N GLN A 28 -12.43 6.53 3.30
CA GLN A 28 -13.09 5.56 2.41
C GLN A 28 -14.27 4.86 3.10
N LYS A 29 -14.09 4.46 4.36
CA LYS A 29 -15.18 3.83 5.14
C LYS A 29 -16.38 4.76 5.29
N ASN A 30 -16.13 6.06 5.52
CA ASN A 30 -17.20 7.04 5.62
C ASN A 30 -17.91 7.24 4.27
N ILE A 31 -17.15 7.42 3.18
CA ILE A 31 -17.72 7.55 1.83
C ILE A 31 -18.56 6.31 1.47
N ARG A 32 -18.11 5.09 1.78
CA ARG A 32 -18.89 3.87 1.53
C ARG A 32 -20.21 3.85 2.31
N LYS A 33 -20.24 4.39 3.54
CA LYS A 33 -21.47 4.52 4.31
C LYS A 33 -22.43 5.51 3.65
N GLU A 34 -21.92 6.63 3.15
CA GLU A 34 -22.73 7.64 2.45
C GLU A 34 -23.31 7.06 1.15
N ILE A 35 -22.49 6.38 0.32
CA ILE A 35 -22.98 5.69 -0.89
C ILE A 35 -24.10 4.71 -0.55
N LYS A 36 -23.93 3.91 0.51
CA LYS A 36 -24.98 2.97 0.94
C LYS A 36 -26.25 3.69 1.33
N LYS A 37 -26.15 4.81 2.09
CA LYS A 37 -27.29 5.62 2.48
C LYS A 37 -28.02 6.18 1.26
N GLU A 38 -27.28 6.75 0.30
CA GLU A 38 -27.86 7.33 -0.92
C GLU A 38 -28.49 6.24 -1.83
N ASN A 39 -27.86 5.08 -1.95
CA ASN A 39 -28.44 3.96 -2.69
C ASN A 39 -29.75 3.45 -2.05
N ASN A 40 -29.81 3.35 -0.72
CA ASN A 40 -31.04 2.96 -0.04
C ASN A 40 -32.19 3.97 -0.29
N LYS A 41 -31.89 5.28 -0.26
CA LYS A 41 -32.87 6.32 -0.61
C LYS A 41 -33.34 6.18 -2.05
N LYS A 42 -32.41 6.01 -2.99
CA LYS A 42 -32.72 5.81 -4.40
C LYS A 42 -33.66 4.63 -4.61
N GLU A 43 -33.33 3.47 -4.02
CA GLU A 43 -34.14 2.27 -4.14
C GLU A 43 -35.54 2.41 -3.53
N ALA A 44 -35.63 3.08 -2.38
CA ALA A 44 -36.92 3.36 -1.74
C ALA A 44 -37.78 4.28 -2.62
N LEU A 45 -37.17 5.33 -3.18
CA LEU A 45 -37.85 6.23 -4.10
C LEU A 45 -38.28 5.53 -5.38
N GLN A 46 -37.44 4.67 -5.96
CA GLN A 46 -37.82 3.88 -7.14
C GLN A 46 -39.03 2.98 -6.83
N ARG A 47 -39.02 2.26 -5.68
CA ARG A 47 -40.18 1.42 -5.28
C ARG A 47 -41.44 2.26 -5.09
N PHE A 48 -41.32 3.43 -4.52
CA PHE A 48 -42.46 4.33 -4.32
C PHE A 48 -43.08 4.74 -5.65
N TYR A 49 -42.30 5.27 -6.59
CA TYR A 49 -42.82 5.70 -7.88
C TYR A 49 -43.14 4.56 -8.86
N GLN A 50 -42.61 3.37 -8.67
CA GLN A 50 -43.12 2.18 -9.36
C GLN A 50 -44.55 1.82 -8.93
N GLN A 51 -44.87 2.09 -7.67
CA GLN A 51 -46.21 1.83 -7.13
C GLN A 51 -47.19 2.97 -7.40
N TYR A 52 -46.69 4.22 -7.45
CA TYR A 52 -47.47 5.44 -7.66
C TYR A 52 -46.83 6.27 -8.79
N PRO A 53 -47.06 5.89 -10.06
CA PRO A 53 -46.28 6.43 -11.17
C PRO A 53 -46.66 7.84 -11.56
N THR A 54 -47.87 8.29 -11.25
CA THR A 54 -48.31 9.68 -11.54
C THR A 54 -48.14 10.57 -10.32
N GLU A 55 -47.96 11.87 -10.53
CA GLU A 55 -47.91 12.86 -9.46
C GLU A 55 -49.15 12.83 -8.58
N ARG A 56 -50.32 12.68 -9.22
CA ARG A 56 -51.59 12.57 -8.52
C ARG A 56 -51.62 11.39 -7.55
N GLU A 57 -51.25 10.18 -8.01
CA GLU A 57 -51.21 8.99 -7.16
C GLU A 57 -50.22 9.14 -6.02
N ALA A 58 -49.02 9.67 -6.29
CA ALA A 58 -47.99 9.96 -5.28
C ALA A 58 -48.52 10.95 -4.23
N THR A 59 -49.16 12.04 -4.68
CA THR A 59 -49.75 13.06 -3.82
C THR A 59 -50.86 12.47 -2.95
N MET A 60 -51.77 11.73 -3.51
CA MET A 60 -52.88 11.11 -2.77
C MET A 60 -52.31 10.11 -1.73
N LYS A 61 -51.32 9.33 -2.07
CA LYS A 61 -50.63 8.43 -1.13
C LYS A 61 -49.96 9.17 0.02
N LEU A 62 -49.21 10.24 -0.29
CA LEU A 62 -48.58 11.07 0.73
C LEU A 62 -49.57 11.72 1.69
N ARG A 63 -50.80 11.99 1.20
CA ARG A 63 -51.90 12.48 2.04
C ARG A 63 -52.62 11.43 2.86
N GLY A 64 -52.28 10.16 2.70
CA GLY A 64 -53.03 9.07 3.31
C GLY A 64 -54.39 8.83 2.68
N GLN A 65 -54.64 9.38 1.48
CA GLN A 65 -55.89 9.22 0.75
C GLN A 65 -55.91 7.92 -0.06
N LYS A 66 -57.13 7.39 -0.30
CA LYS A 66 -57.30 6.22 -1.17
C LYS A 66 -57.07 6.65 -2.61
N ILE A 67 -56.13 5.92 -3.29
CA ILE A 67 -55.88 6.14 -4.71
C ILE A 67 -57.07 5.68 -5.52
N THR A 68 -57.59 6.58 -6.36
CA THR A 68 -58.69 6.30 -7.29
C THR A 68 -58.18 6.37 -8.72
N PRO A 69 -58.68 5.52 -9.66
CA PRO A 69 -58.31 5.63 -11.08
C PRO A 69 -58.60 7.03 -11.62
N LEU A 70 -57.71 7.48 -12.50
CA LEU A 70 -57.88 8.77 -13.20
C LEU A 70 -59.12 8.73 -14.09
N THR A 71 -60.12 9.61 -13.75
CA THR A 71 -61.26 9.82 -14.63
C THR A 71 -61.23 11.19 -15.32
N LYS A 72 -60.46 12.12 -14.88
CA LYS A 72 -60.06 13.39 -15.53
C LYS A 72 -59.22 14.18 -14.51
N ILE A 73 -58.16 14.84 -14.98
CA ILE A 73 -57.40 15.81 -14.18
C ILE A 73 -58.28 17.04 -14.10
N SER A 74 -58.65 17.47 -12.88
CA SER A 74 -59.39 18.70 -12.63
C SER A 74 -58.40 19.76 -12.15
N GLU A 75 -58.79 21.08 -12.26
CA GLU A 75 -58.01 22.19 -11.70
C GLU A 75 -57.70 22.06 -10.20
N GLU A 76 -58.47 21.21 -9.47
CA GLU A 76 -58.22 20.88 -8.08
C GLU A 76 -56.92 20.07 -7.86
N ASP A 77 -56.45 19.36 -8.89
CA ASP A 77 -55.22 18.56 -8.83
C ASP A 77 -53.98 19.45 -8.81
N ASP A 78 -54.00 20.67 -9.37
CA ASP A 78 -52.90 21.65 -9.26
C ASP A 78 -52.78 22.21 -7.82
N ALA A 79 -53.89 22.35 -7.10
CA ALA A 79 -53.86 22.66 -5.69
C ALA A 79 -53.28 21.53 -4.84
N LEU A 80 -53.44 20.28 -5.29
CA LEU A 80 -52.83 19.09 -4.67
C LEU A 80 -51.34 19.07 -4.89
N ARG A 81 -50.88 19.43 -6.09
CA ARG A 81 -49.44 19.55 -6.44
C ARG A 81 -48.72 20.50 -5.48
N ASN A 82 -49.25 21.68 -5.27
CA ASN A 82 -48.67 22.68 -4.37
C ASN A 82 -48.72 22.28 -2.88
N ARG A 83 -49.55 21.33 -2.51
CA ARG A 83 -49.65 20.80 -1.15
C ARG A 83 -48.82 19.54 -0.91
N LEU A 84 -48.19 18.97 -1.95
CA LEU A 84 -47.30 17.78 -1.80
C LEU A 84 -46.25 18.03 -0.73
N PHE A 85 -45.66 19.22 -0.68
CA PHE A 85 -44.67 19.64 0.30
C PHE A 85 -45.15 19.60 1.73
N SER A 86 -46.40 19.94 1.99
CA SER A 86 -46.94 19.99 3.35
C SER A 86 -47.36 18.60 3.90
N LEU A 87 -47.35 17.59 3.04
CA LEU A 87 -47.99 16.32 3.34
C LEU A 87 -47.06 15.10 3.47
N ALA A 88 -45.75 15.33 3.27
CA ALA A 88 -44.74 14.29 3.52
C ALA A 88 -44.85 13.67 4.94
N ASN A 89 -45.39 14.45 5.91
CA ASN A 89 -45.58 14.00 7.28
C ASN A 89 -46.74 12.99 7.44
N THR A 90 -47.60 12.84 6.44
CA THR A 90 -48.70 11.85 6.50
C THR A 90 -48.34 10.49 5.96
N PHE A 91 -47.13 10.33 5.49
CA PHE A 91 -46.62 9.04 5.00
C PHE A 91 -46.31 8.11 6.15
N HIS A 92 -46.83 6.88 6.13
CA HIS A 92 -46.74 5.97 7.29
C HIS A 92 -45.43 5.16 7.33
N ASP A 93 -44.67 5.08 6.21
CA ASP A 93 -43.36 4.47 6.15
C ASP A 93 -42.29 5.52 6.48
N ASP A 94 -41.60 5.38 7.61
CA ASP A 94 -40.62 6.36 8.07
C ASP A 94 -39.46 6.54 7.11
N GLN A 95 -39.03 5.51 6.41
CA GLN A 95 -37.96 5.61 5.42
C GLN A 95 -38.45 6.32 4.16
N LEU A 96 -39.60 5.96 3.64
CA LEU A 96 -40.22 6.61 2.48
C LEU A 96 -40.69 8.01 2.80
N ARG A 97 -41.22 8.27 4.02
CA ARG A 97 -41.55 9.63 4.49
C ARG A 97 -40.33 10.54 4.43
N LYS A 98 -39.19 10.07 4.94
CA LYS A 98 -37.95 10.81 4.91
C LYS A 98 -37.46 11.09 3.49
N ILE A 99 -37.54 10.08 2.60
CA ILE A 99 -37.15 10.21 1.21
C ILE A 99 -38.11 11.11 0.44
N ALA A 100 -39.41 10.97 0.64
CA ALA A 100 -40.41 11.86 0.07
C ALA A 100 -40.22 13.29 0.52
N SER A 101 -39.90 13.54 1.83
CA SER A 101 -39.54 14.85 2.32
C SER A 101 -38.28 15.40 1.67
N GLU A 102 -37.24 14.60 1.56
CA GLU A 102 -36.01 15.01 0.88
C GLU A 102 -36.23 15.29 -0.61
N TYR A 103 -37.05 14.48 -1.28
CA TYR A 103 -37.48 14.71 -2.66
C TYR A 103 -38.22 16.02 -2.82
N VAL A 104 -39.22 16.20 -1.97
CA VAL A 104 -40.08 17.38 -1.98
C VAL A 104 -39.32 18.66 -1.66
N PHE A 105 -38.44 18.66 -0.64
CA PHE A 105 -37.68 19.83 -0.21
C PHE A 105 -36.30 19.96 -0.82
N GLY A 106 -35.71 18.86 -1.31
CA GLY A 106 -34.37 18.84 -1.88
C GLY A 106 -34.34 19.17 -3.37
N VAL A 107 -35.48 19.26 -4.03
CA VAL A 107 -35.63 19.61 -5.46
C VAL A 107 -35.76 21.14 -5.64
N ARG A 108 -35.26 21.95 -4.69
CA ARG A 108 -35.25 23.40 -4.86
C ARG A 108 -34.54 23.90 -6.11
N ASP A 109 -33.64 23.07 -6.68
CA ASP A 109 -32.88 23.36 -7.91
C ASP A 109 -33.42 22.63 -9.16
N LEU A 110 -34.42 21.76 -9.03
CA LEU A 110 -35.12 21.11 -10.13
C LEU A 110 -36.59 21.50 -10.04
N ASN A 111 -37.09 22.12 -11.07
CA ASN A 111 -38.53 22.42 -11.16
C ASN A 111 -39.26 21.06 -11.21
N PHE A 112 -40.24 20.84 -10.34
CA PHE A 112 -40.95 19.55 -10.26
C PHE A 112 -41.65 19.25 -11.62
N GLU A 113 -42.10 20.29 -12.32
CA GLU A 113 -42.69 20.20 -13.64
C GLU A 113 -41.73 19.61 -14.70
N ASP A 114 -40.41 19.87 -14.54
CA ASP A 114 -39.38 19.32 -15.44
C ASP A 114 -39.17 17.80 -15.26
N LEU A 115 -39.76 17.20 -14.24
CA LEU A 115 -39.69 15.79 -13.96
C LEU A 115 -40.93 15.02 -14.42
N LEU A 116 -41.92 15.69 -14.95
CA LEU A 116 -43.14 15.06 -15.45
C LEU A 116 -43.02 14.81 -16.94
N ASN A 117 -43.46 13.61 -17.35
CA ASN A 117 -43.71 13.32 -18.74
C ASN A 117 -45.04 13.91 -19.20
N GLU A 118 -45.30 13.87 -20.52
CA GLU A 118 -46.56 14.39 -21.12
C GLU A 118 -47.83 13.70 -20.59
N ASP A 119 -47.70 12.46 -20.06
CA ASP A 119 -48.78 11.66 -19.47
C ASP A 119 -48.87 11.88 -17.93
N ASP A 120 -48.22 12.90 -17.38
CA ASP A 120 -48.19 13.25 -15.94
C ASP A 120 -47.41 12.18 -15.08
N THR A 121 -46.70 11.30 -15.70
CA THR A 121 -45.81 10.38 -15.01
C THR A 121 -44.48 11.06 -14.71
N ILE A 122 -43.87 10.72 -13.57
CA ILE A 122 -42.60 11.33 -13.13
C ILE A 122 -41.44 10.72 -13.94
N ASP A 123 -40.62 11.55 -14.59
CA ASP A 123 -39.32 11.11 -15.15
C ASP A 123 -38.32 10.78 -14.06
N LEU A 124 -38.57 9.64 -13.43
CA LEU A 124 -37.75 9.13 -12.35
C LEU A 124 -36.29 8.91 -12.78
N ASN A 125 -36.05 8.57 -14.06
CA ASN A 125 -34.69 8.28 -14.54
C ASN A 125 -33.82 9.54 -14.55
N THR A 126 -34.36 10.66 -15.08
CA THR A 126 -33.64 11.94 -15.06
C THR A 126 -33.38 12.41 -13.62
N TYR A 127 -34.40 12.32 -12.77
CA TYR A 127 -34.27 12.68 -11.36
C TYR A 127 -33.19 11.83 -10.64
N LEU A 128 -33.27 10.50 -10.77
CA LEU A 128 -32.31 9.60 -10.12
C LEU A 128 -30.90 9.77 -10.66
N LYS A 129 -30.76 10.08 -11.95
CA LYS A 129 -29.45 10.32 -12.57
C LYS A 129 -28.75 11.54 -11.94
N GLY A 130 -29.45 12.65 -11.79
CA GLY A 130 -28.88 13.87 -11.21
C GLY A 130 -28.69 13.77 -9.70
N LYS A 131 -29.71 13.31 -8.97
CA LYS A 131 -29.75 13.34 -7.49
C LYS A 131 -28.92 12.24 -6.83
N TYR A 132 -28.88 11.03 -7.41
CA TYR A 132 -28.27 9.85 -6.75
C TYR A 132 -27.15 9.21 -7.56
N ILE A 133 -27.33 9.02 -8.86
CA ILE A 133 -26.36 8.24 -9.67
C ILE A 133 -25.06 9.03 -9.84
N ALA A 134 -25.14 10.28 -10.35
CA ALA A 134 -23.94 11.09 -10.58
C ALA A 134 -23.15 11.39 -9.29
N PRO A 135 -23.76 11.78 -8.16
CA PRO A 135 -23.06 11.96 -6.91
C PRO A 135 -22.40 10.68 -6.38
N THR A 136 -23.08 9.51 -6.45
CA THR A 136 -22.50 8.25 -6.00
C THR A 136 -21.37 7.78 -6.90
N GLN A 137 -21.42 8.02 -8.22
CA GLN A 137 -20.30 7.77 -9.13
C GLN A 137 -19.09 8.62 -8.77
N ASN A 138 -19.26 9.90 -8.49
CA ASN A 138 -18.17 10.77 -8.05
C ASN A 138 -17.55 10.30 -6.74
N MET A 139 -18.36 9.84 -5.78
CA MET A 139 -17.89 9.24 -4.54
C MET A 139 -17.08 7.97 -4.78
N GLN A 140 -17.50 7.11 -5.73
CA GLN A 140 -16.78 5.90 -6.13
C GLN A 140 -15.41 6.23 -6.77
N ILE A 141 -15.35 7.26 -7.62
CA ILE A 141 -14.09 7.77 -8.17
C ILE A 141 -13.17 8.24 -7.03
N GLY A 142 -13.70 8.96 -6.05
CA GLY A 142 -12.97 9.37 -4.86
C GLY A 142 -12.38 8.21 -4.06
N ILE A 143 -13.11 7.10 -3.92
CA ILE A 143 -12.60 5.86 -3.29
C ILE A 143 -11.45 5.30 -4.12
N LYS A 144 -11.60 5.17 -5.44
CA LYS A 144 -10.57 4.63 -6.34
C LYS A 144 -9.27 5.42 -6.26
N ASN A 145 -9.35 6.75 -6.24
CA ASN A 145 -8.19 7.62 -6.11
C ASN A 145 -7.46 7.41 -4.77
N LYS A 146 -8.24 7.25 -3.67
CA LYS A 146 -7.66 6.94 -2.35
C LYS A 146 -7.03 5.56 -2.31
N ASP A 147 -7.59 4.56 -2.98
CA ASP A 147 -6.98 3.22 -3.11
C ASP A 147 -5.63 3.29 -3.82
N GLN A 148 -5.53 4.06 -4.91
CA GLN A 148 -4.26 4.26 -5.62
C GLN A 148 -3.21 4.92 -4.73
N GLU A 149 -3.60 5.93 -3.95
CA GLU A 149 -2.69 6.59 -3.01
C GLU A 149 -2.23 5.65 -1.90
N ILE A 150 -3.13 4.84 -1.36
CA ILE A 150 -2.80 3.81 -0.34
C ILE A 150 -1.79 2.80 -0.91
N GLN A 151 -1.99 2.30 -2.13
CA GLN A 151 -1.05 1.37 -2.75
C GLN A 151 0.32 2.00 -2.98
N LYS A 152 0.36 3.26 -3.43
CA LYS A 152 1.61 4.02 -3.57
C LYS A 152 2.36 4.13 -2.23
N LEU A 153 1.65 4.50 -1.16
CA LEU A 153 2.24 4.60 0.19
C LEU A 153 2.74 3.25 0.71
N LYS A 154 1.99 2.16 0.49
CA LYS A 154 2.42 0.80 0.86
C LYS A 154 3.70 0.40 0.12
N LYS A 155 3.80 0.71 -1.17
CA LYS A 155 5.02 0.47 -1.96
C LYS A 155 6.19 1.28 -1.40
N GLN A 156 5.99 2.55 -1.08
CA GLN A 156 7.02 3.39 -0.47
C GLN A 156 7.49 2.85 0.89
N ILE A 157 6.57 2.43 1.75
CA ILE A 157 6.92 1.80 3.04
C ILE A 157 7.76 0.54 2.82
N LYS A 158 7.40 -0.28 1.84
CA LYS A 158 8.17 -1.50 1.50
C LYS A 158 9.60 -1.15 1.07
N GLU A 159 9.79 -0.13 0.25
CA GLU A 159 11.12 0.32 -0.17
C GLU A 159 11.92 0.94 1.00
N GLU A 160 11.30 1.80 1.83
CA GLU A 160 11.94 2.38 3.01
C GLU A 160 12.35 1.28 4.04
N LYS A 161 11.54 0.22 4.18
CA LYS A 161 11.90 -0.92 5.03
C LYS A 161 13.09 -1.71 4.48
N LYS A 162 13.20 -1.85 3.14
CA LYS A 162 14.35 -2.54 2.52
C LYS A 162 15.65 -1.79 2.80
N THR A 163 15.65 -0.46 2.71
CA THR A 163 16.83 0.36 2.95
C THR A 163 17.17 0.51 4.44
N ARG A 164 16.29 0.06 5.34
CA ARG A 164 16.50 0.17 6.79
C ARG A 164 17.73 -0.58 7.28
N PHE A 165 17.99 -1.79 6.75
CA PHE A 165 19.10 -2.63 7.17
C PHE A 165 20.20 -2.71 6.12
N PHE A 166 19.88 -2.41 4.86
CA PHE A 166 20.80 -2.51 3.74
C PHE A 166 20.43 -1.48 2.66
N ASP A 167 21.39 -0.64 2.31
CA ASP A 167 21.29 0.27 1.17
C ASP A 167 22.32 -0.15 0.11
N PRO A 168 21.90 -0.67 -1.06
CA PRO A 168 22.84 -1.09 -2.10
C PRO A 168 23.67 0.07 -2.68
N LYS A 169 23.28 1.32 -2.43
CA LYS A 169 24.03 2.51 -2.83
C LYS A 169 25.10 2.92 -1.80
N ASN A 170 25.02 2.38 -0.58
CA ASN A 170 25.97 2.70 0.48
C ASN A 170 26.12 1.54 1.47
N VAL A 171 27.04 0.60 1.19
CA VAL A 171 27.31 -0.56 2.02
C VAL A 171 28.23 -0.27 3.21
N ASN A 172 28.70 0.98 3.38
CA ASN A 172 29.30 1.48 4.63
C ASN A 172 28.23 1.86 5.66
N SER A 173 26.94 1.90 5.28
CA SER A 173 25.87 2.14 6.22
C SER A 173 25.69 0.91 7.11
N ILE A 174 25.86 1.09 8.42
CA ILE A 174 25.74 0.00 9.40
C ILE A 174 24.29 -0.52 9.44
N SER A 175 24.10 -1.83 9.34
CA SER A 175 22.77 -2.45 9.37
C SER A 175 22.12 -2.35 10.76
N ASN A 176 22.92 -2.40 11.85
CA ASN A 176 22.47 -2.53 13.25
C ASN A 176 21.51 -3.70 13.46
N ILE A 177 21.63 -4.76 12.70
CA ILE A 177 20.93 -6.00 13.01
C ILE A 177 21.49 -6.60 14.29
N THR A 178 20.62 -7.27 15.03
CA THR A 178 21.04 -8.09 16.16
C THR A 178 21.50 -9.45 15.69
N VAL A 179 22.18 -10.20 16.54
CA VAL A 179 22.53 -11.61 16.27
C VAL A 179 21.26 -12.44 16.02
N ASP A 180 20.15 -12.14 16.73
CA ASP A 180 18.86 -12.82 16.52
C ASP A 180 18.26 -12.48 15.16
N ASP A 181 18.40 -11.23 14.70
CA ASP A 181 17.98 -10.85 13.34
C ASP A 181 18.82 -11.62 12.31
N ALA A 182 20.14 -11.68 12.47
CA ALA A 182 21.02 -12.42 11.61
C ALA A 182 20.68 -13.93 11.59
N LYS A 183 20.38 -14.53 12.75
CA LYS A 183 19.91 -15.91 12.86
C LYS A 183 18.61 -16.14 12.10
N LYS A 184 17.64 -15.22 12.23
CA LYS A 184 16.38 -15.29 11.47
C LYS A 184 16.64 -15.20 9.97
N MET A 185 17.45 -14.24 9.52
CA MET A 185 17.83 -14.06 8.13
C MET A 185 18.49 -15.32 7.55
N LEU A 186 19.40 -15.94 8.28
CA LEU A 186 20.17 -17.10 7.84
C LEU A 186 19.48 -18.45 8.12
N SER A 187 18.27 -18.45 8.72
CA SER A 187 17.55 -19.67 9.06
C SER A 187 17.37 -20.58 7.84
N GLY A 188 17.59 -21.88 8.03
CA GLY A 188 17.49 -22.89 6.96
C GLY A 188 18.66 -22.91 5.98
N THR A 189 19.77 -22.20 6.25
CA THR A 189 21.00 -22.23 5.44
C THR A 189 22.18 -22.73 6.24
N GLN A 190 23.26 -23.14 5.58
CA GLN A 190 24.52 -23.54 6.21
C GLN A 190 25.33 -22.34 6.75
N LEU A 191 24.88 -21.13 6.47
CA LEU A 191 25.45 -19.89 7.04
C LEU A 191 24.87 -19.55 8.43
N TYR A 192 23.82 -20.24 8.88
CA TYR A 192 23.15 -19.97 10.17
C TYR A 192 24.11 -19.96 11.38
N PRO A 193 25.09 -20.90 11.50
CA PRO A 193 26.03 -20.89 12.61
C PRO A 193 26.89 -19.63 12.68
N GLU A 194 27.12 -18.97 11.55
CA GLU A 194 28.01 -17.81 11.41
C GLU A 194 27.28 -16.46 11.66
N ALA A 195 26.03 -16.49 12.09
CA ALA A 195 25.23 -15.27 12.31
C ALA A 195 25.93 -14.23 13.21
N GLU A 196 26.60 -14.67 14.26
CA GLU A 196 27.35 -13.78 15.16
C GLU A 196 28.58 -13.19 14.48
N ALA A 197 29.29 -13.99 13.66
CA ALA A 197 30.48 -13.56 12.93
C ALA A 197 30.16 -12.41 11.94
N PHE A 198 29.03 -12.45 11.24
CA PHE A 198 28.60 -11.37 10.36
C PHE A 198 28.33 -10.06 11.13
N VAL A 199 27.66 -10.14 12.27
CA VAL A 199 27.38 -8.96 13.11
C VAL A 199 28.66 -8.41 13.72
N LYS A 200 29.60 -9.29 14.13
CA LYS A 200 30.91 -8.92 14.65
C LYS A 200 31.76 -8.24 13.57
N ALA A 201 31.78 -8.76 12.34
CA ALA A 201 32.48 -8.15 11.21
C ALA A 201 32.01 -6.72 10.93
N GLU A 202 30.69 -6.48 10.94
CA GLU A 202 30.14 -5.11 10.81
C GLU A 202 30.62 -4.20 11.94
N ARG A 203 30.60 -4.67 13.20
CA ARG A 203 30.99 -3.85 14.35
C ARG A 203 32.46 -3.44 14.31
N ILE A 204 33.31 -4.32 13.83
CA ILE A 204 34.79 -4.12 13.81
C ILE A 204 35.20 -3.30 12.58
N HIS A 205 34.72 -3.71 11.40
CA HIS A 205 35.18 -3.16 10.12
C HIS A 205 34.22 -2.21 9.43
N HIS A 206 33.04 -1.93 10.03
CA HIS A 206 32.05 -1.00 9.49
C HIS A 206 31.54 -1.32 8.08
N VAL A 207 31.59 -2.60 7.68
CA VAL A 207 30.97 -3.12 6.46
C VAL A 207 29.60 -3.69 6.79
N ASN A 208 28.58 -3.29 6.04
CA ASN A 208 27.20 -3.71 6.31
C ASN A 208 27.07 -5.24 6.40
N ALA A 209 26.57 -5.77 7.52
CA ALA A 209 26.45 -7.20 7.76
C ALA A 209 25.54 -7.91 6.76
N VAL A 210 24.44 -7.25 6.29
CA VAL A 210 23.53 -7.83 5.30
C VAL A 210 24.20 -7.89 3.93
N PHE A 211 25.03 -6.91 3.59
CA PHE A 211 25.87 -6.96 2.40
C PHE A 211 26.86 -8.15 2.45
N LEU A 212 27.57 -8.30 3.56
CA LEU A 212 28.52 -9.39 3.75
C LEU A 212 27.84 -10.77 3.70
N MET A 213 26.62 -10.89 4.30
CA MET A 213 25.80 -12.10 4.17
C MET A 213 25.38 -12.36 2.72
N GLY A 214 25.05 -11.32 1.95
CA GLY A 214 24.72 -11.42 0.54
C GLY A 214 25.88 -11.94 -0.29
N ILE A 215 27.12 -11.47 -0.03
CA ILE A 215 28.34 -11.98 -0.63
C ILE A 215 28.52 -13.46 -0.28
N ALA A 216 28.47 -13.79 1.01
CA ALA A 216 28.67 -15.18 1.45
C ALA A 216 27.60 -16.12 0.86
N ALA A 217 26.35 -15.69 0.77
CA ALA A 217 25.28 -16.49 0.15
C ALA A 217 25.59 -16.77 -1.33
N HIS A 218 26.06 -15.77 -2.06
CA HIS A 218 26.42 -15.90 -3.47
C HIS A 218 27.66 -16.80 -3.66
N GLU A 219 28.77 -16.45 -3.03
CA GLU A 219 30.07 -17.08 -3.25
C GLU A 219 30.16 -18.53 -2.73
N SER A 220 29.43 -18.83 -1.67
CA SER A 220 29.46 -20.14 -1.04
C SER A 220 28.25 -21.02 -1.32
N ALA A 221 27.32 -20.58 -2.20
CA ALA A 221 26.04 -21.26 -2.39
C ALA A 221 25.36 -21.53 -1.04
N TRP A 222 25.15 -20.47 -0.25
CA TRP A 222 24.55 -20.52 1.10
C TRP A 222 25.38 -21.36 2.11
N GLY A 223 26.69 -21.41 1.95
CA GLY A 223 27.58 -22.16 2.82
C GLY A 223 27.76 -23.65 2.45
N THR A 224 27.20 -24.09 1.31
CA THR A 224 27.24 -25.50 0.89
C THR A 224 28.42 -25.85 -0.02
N SER A 225 29.12 -24.85 -0.57
CA SER A 225 30.27 -25.10 -1.45
C SER A 225 31.40 -25.87 -0.76
N ARG A 226 32.23 -26.56 -1.53
CA ARG A 226 33.40 -27.26 -1.00
C ARG A 226 34.29 -26.32 -0.17
N ARG A 227 34.61 -25.14 -0.72
CA ARG A 227 35.45 -24.15 -0.04
C ARG A 227 34.87 -23.69 1.28
N ALA A 228 33.55 -23.53 1.36
CA ALA A 228 32.86 -23.17 2.60
C ALA A 228 32.96 -24.26 3.67
N ARG A 229 32.93 -25.53 3.26
CA ARG A 229 32.95 -26.67 4.18
C ARG A 229 34.34 -27.07 4.62
N GLU A 230 35.30 -27.09 3.67
CA GLU A 230 36.64 -27.67 3.87
C GLU A 230 37.70 -26.58 4.16
N ASP A 231 37.53 -25.39 3.55
CA ASP A 231 38.54 -24.33 3.57
C ASP A 231 38.14 -23.15 4.44
N ASN A 232 37.00 -23.18 5.11
CA ASN A 232 36.43 -22.05 5.89
C ASN A 232 36.25 -20.74 5.09
N ASN A 233 36.19 -20.84 3.75
CA ASN A 233 36.14 -19.70 2.86
C ASN A 233 34.72 -19.50 2.31
N LEU A 234 34.00 -18.57 2.91
CA LEU A 234 32.60 -18.25 2.58
C LEU A 234 32.45 -17.19 1.48
N THR A 235 33.51 -16.47 1.15
CA THR A 235 33.43 -15.24 0.32
C THR A 235 34.34 -15.28 -0.91
N GLY A 236 34.94 -16.46 -1.21
CA GLY A 236 35.88 -16.55 -2.30
C GLY A 236 37.19 -15.78 -2.04
N TYR A 237 37.52 -15.52 -0.79
CA TYR A 237 38.65 -14.68 -0.40
C TYR A 237 39.97 -15.20 -0.95
N GLY A 238 40.67 -14.38 -1.78
CA GLY A 238 41.95 -14.74 -2.42
C GLY A 238 41.83 -15.82 -3.49
N VAL A 239 40.66 -16.12 -4.02
CA VAL A 239 40.42 -17.09 -5.10
C VAL A 239 40.47 -16.35 -6.44
N TYR A 240 41.52 -16.66 -7.26
CA TYR A 240 41.74 -16.03 -8.57
C TYR A 240 41.35 -16.95 -9.74
N SER A 241 41.12 -18.23 -9.48
CA SER A 241 40.69 -19.22 -10.47
C SER A 241 40.08 -20.42 -9.76
N ASP A 242 39.43 -21.32 -10.52
CA ASP A 242 38.81 -22.53 -9.97
C ASP A 242 39.84 -23.46 -9.30
N SER A 243 41.06 -23.48 -9.79
CA SER A 243 42.20 -24.26 -9.24
C SER A 243 42.93 -23.55 -8.09
N ALA A 244 42.69 -22.26 -7.88
CA ALA A 244 43.39 -21.51 -6.85
C ALA A 244 42.98 -21.98 -5.45
N LYS A 245 43.96 -22.09 -4.55
CA LYS A 245 43.76 -22.55 -3.18
C LYS A 245 42.96 -21.53 -2.33
N GLY A 246 43.00 -20.26 -2.73
CA GLY A 246 42.44 -19.15 -1.94
C GLY A 246 43.26 -18.85 -0.69
N ILE A 247 42.86 -17.81 0.04
CA ILE A 247 43.44 -17.47 1.33
C ILE A 247 42.49 -18.00 2.40
N ASN A 248 42.80 -19.17 2.92
CA ASN A 248 42.00 -19.89 3.90
C ASN A 248 42.41 -19.48 5.32
N LYS A 249 41.42 -19.29 6.19
CA LYS A 249 41.61 -18.93 7.58
C LYS A 249 41.27 -20.11 8.49
N PRO A 250 41.77 -20.11 9.76
CA PRO A 250 41.52 -21.19 10.70
C PRO A 250 40.05 -21.46 10.99
N SER A 251 39.22 -20.40 10.87
CA SER A 251 37.76 -20.47 11.07
C SER A 251 37.01 -19.64 10.02
N LYS A 252 35.74 -19.93 9.86
CA LYS A 252 34.83 -19.12 9.01
C LYS A 252 34.68 -17.70 9.53
N GLU A 253 34.63 -17.51 10.86
CA GLU A 253 34.63 -16.20 11.49
C GLU A 253 35.84 -15.38 11.07
N GLU A 254 37.07 -15.95 11.19
CA GLU A 254 38.29 -15.24 10.79
C GLU A 254 38.29 -14.92 9.28
N GLY A 255 37.75 -15.82 8.46
CA GLY A 255 37.56 -15.61 7.03
C GLY A 255 36.63 -14.42 6.73
N LEU A 256 35.51 -14.31 7.45
CA LEU A 256 34.57 -13.21 7.33
C LEU A 256 35.14 -11.89 7.81
N LEU A 257 35.87 -11.89 8.94
CA LEU A 257 36.55 -10.70 9.44
C LEU A 257 37.60 -10.21 8.45
N ALA A 258 38.46 -11.08 7.91
CA ALA A 258 39.46 -10.69 6.91
C ALA A 258 38.85 -10.18 5.62
N THR A 259 37.71 -10.72 5.19
CA THR A 259 36.97 -10.20 4.03
C THR A 259 36.43 -8.81 4.32
N ALA A 260 35.81 -8.60 5.51
CA ALA A 260 35.28 -7.32 5.89
C ALA A 260 36.36 -6.24 6.04
N GLU A 261 37.53 -6.60 6.62
CA GLU A 261 38.70 -5.74 6.68
C GLU A 261 39.16 -5.31 5.29
N THR A 262 39.31 -6.26 4.37
CA THR A 262 39.75 -5.98 2.98
C THR A 262 38.71 -5.11 2.26
N LEU A 263 37.41 -5.40 2.41
CA LEU A 263 36.36 -4.57 1.84
C LEU A 263 36.41 -3.15 2.39
N HIS A 264 36.57 -2.98 3.71
CA HIS A 264 36.68 -1.67 4.33
C HIS A 264 37.89 -0.89 3.79
N GLU A 265 39.08 -1.47 3.91
CA GLU A 265 40.33 -0.75 3.63
C GLU A 265 40.53 -0.48 2.14
N ARG A 266 40.24 -1.48 1.29
CA ARG A 266 40.60 -1.37 -0.12
C ARG A 266 39.48 -0.91 -1.02
N TYR A 267 38.21 -1.24 -0.72
CA TYR A 267 37.05 -1.00 -1.60
C TYR A 267 36.18 0.16 -1.14
N LEU A 268 36.06 0.38 0.18
CA LEU A 268 35.04 1.27 0.73
C LEU A 268 35.58 2.52 1.41
N THR A 269 36.90 2.60 1.60
CA THR A 269 37.58 3.78 2.16
C THR A 269 38.20 4.63 1.05
N PRO A 270 37.94 5.93 0.99
CA PRO A 270 38.61 6.82 0.03
C PRO A 270 40.12 6.68 0.08
N GLY A 271 40.77 6.46 -1.06
CA GLY A 271 42.20 6.20 -1.18
C GLY A 271 42.57 4.70 -1.14
N GLY A 272 41.64 3.80 -0.88
CA GLY A 272 41.84 2.35 -1.03
C GLY A 272 42.13 1.98 -2.47
N SER A 273 42.94 0.92 -2.68
CA SER A 273 43.43 0.50 -4.01
C SER A 273 42.33 0.14 -5.02
N TYR A 274 41.14 -0.18 -4.54
CA TYR A 274 39.97 -0.57 -5.34
C TYR A 274 38.75 0.32 -5.06
N TYR A 275 38.95 1.49 -4.48
CA TYR A 275 37.87 2.41 -4.16
C TYR A 275 37.29 3.09 -5.39
N GLU A 276 36.01 2.85 -5.64
CA GLU A 276 35.22 3.44 -6.71
C GLU A 276 33.93 4.12 -6.16
N GLY A 277 33.78 4.13 -4.81
CA GLY A 277 32.60 4.58 -4.10
C GLY A 277 32.03 3.47 -3.22
N THR A 278 30.92 3.75 -2.54
CA THR A 278 30.40 2.89 -1.45
C THR A 278 29.21 2.01 -1.87
N SER A 279 28.86 1.95 -3.16
CA SER A 279 27.75 1.10 -3.63
C SER A 279 28.23 -0.33 -3.93
N VAL A 280 27.28 -1.30 -3.91
CA VAL A 280 27.56 -2.67 -4.35
C VAL A 280 28.09 -2.69 -5.79
N ALA A 281 27.53 -1.86 -6.67
CA ALA A 281 27.98 -1.74 -8.06
C ALA A 281 29.42 -1.23 -8.15
N ASN A 282 29.84 -0.33 -7.28
CA ASN A 282 31.22 0.17 -7.24
C ASN A 282 32.18 -0.91 -6.74
N VAL A 283 31.81 -1.67 -5.70
CA VAL A 283 32.60 -2.81 -5.22
C VAL A 283 32.76 -3.86 -6.34
N ASN A 284 31.72 -4.12 -7.12
CA ASN A 284 31.74 -5.12 -8.22
C ASN A 284 32.86 -4.85 -9.22
N LYS A 285 33.20 -3.58 -9.51
CA LYS A 285 34.19 -3.23 -10.54
C LYS A 285 35.54 -3.93 -10.37
N HIS A 286 35.91 -4.24 -9.13
CA HIS A 286 37.18 -4.89 -8.78
C HIS A 286 37.01 -6.21 -8.02
N TYR A 287 35.79 -6.53 -7.55
CA TYR A 287 35.56 -7.75 -6.77
C TYR A 287 35.34 -8.97 -7.65
N CYS A 288 34.62 -8.81 -8.76
CA CYS A 288 34.30 -9.91 -9.67
C CYS A 288 34.26 -9.43 -11.12
N VAL A 289 34.61 -10.30 -12.05
CA VAL A 289 34.50 -10.01 -13.49
C VAL A 289 33.03 -10.04 -13.91
N GLY A 290 32.59 -9.02 -14.65
CA GLY A 290 31.21 -8.88 -15.12
C GLY A 290 30.32 -8.06 -14.17
N ASN A 291 29.11 -7.76 -14.64
CA ASN A 291 28.18 -6.84 -13.92
C ASN A 291 27.07 -7.57 -13.16
N GLU A 292 26.96 -8.89 -13.30
CA GLU A 292 25.85 -9.66 -12.73
C GLU A 292 25.99 -9.88 -11.22
N TRP A 293 27.23 -9.90 -10.73
CA TRP A 293 27.55 -10.14 -9.33
C TRP A 293 26.82 -9.15 -8.39
N ALA A 294 26.88 -7.85 -8.70
CA ALA A 294 26.23 -6.84 -7.88
C ALA A 294 24.72 -7.08 -7.77
N GLY A 295 24.07 -7.44 -8.88
CA GLY A 295 22.65 -7.78 -8.91
C GLY A 295 22.32 -9.01 -8.07
N ALA A 296 23.15 -10.05 -8.17
CA ALA A 296 23.00 -11.28 -7.40
C ALA A 296 23.14 -11.02 -5.89
N VAL A 297 24.21 -10.35 -5.46
CA VAL A 297 24.45 -10.01 -4.04
C VAL A 297 23.30 -9.16 -3.47
N VAL A 298 22.83 -8.14 -4.21
CA VAL A 298 21.66 -7.34 -3.81
C VAL A 298 20.41 -8.21 -3.71
N GLY A 299 20.20 -9.14 -4.64
CA GLY A 299 19.10 -10.10 -4.61
C GLY A 299 19.12 -10.98 -3.36
N TYR A 300 20.27 -11.54 -3.01
CA TYR A 300 20.45 -12.33 -1.78
C TYR A 300 20.25 -11.50 -0.51
N ALA A 301 20.79 -10.29 -0.47
CA ALA A 301 20.55 -9.37 0.65
C ALA A 301 19.06 -9.09 0.87
N TYR A 302 18.28 -8.89 -0.19
CA TYR A 302 16.84 -8.71 -0.10
C TYR A 302 16.10 -9.99 0.32
N GLN A 303 16.53 -11.17 -0.16
CA GLN A 303 15.96 -12.45 0.31
C GLN A 303 16.14 -12.61 1.82
N LEU A 304 17.34 -12.33 2.33
CA LEU A 304 17.64 -12.35 3.76
C LEU A 304 16.74 -11.42 4.57
N MET A 305 16.62 -10.18 4.15
CA MET A 305 15.76 -9.19 4.84
C MET A 305 14.28 -9.54 4.81
N ASN A 306 13.80 -10.22 3.77
CA ASN A 306 12.40 -10.65 3.71
C ASN A 306 12.02 -11.64 4.82
N LYS A 307 12.99 -12.35 5.42
CA LYS A 307 12.74 -13.25 6.54
C LYS A 307 12.51 -12.54 7.90
N LEU A 308 12.72 -11.23 7.94
CA LEU A 308 12.41 -10.40 9.12
C LEU A 308 11.01 -9.77 9.12
N ASN A 309 10.23 -9.96 8.04
CA ASN A 309 8.90 -9.34 7.87
C ASN A 309 7.77 -10.26 8.28
#